data_65696382c0ee57506e85410381916b1f
#
_entry.id   65696382c0ee57506e85410381916b1f
#
_cell.length_a   1.000
_cell.length_b   1.000
_cell.length_c   1.000
_cell.angle_alpha   90.00
_cell.angle_beta   90.00
_cell.angle_gamma   90.00
#
_symmetry.space_group_name_H-M   'P 1'
#
loop_
_entity.id
_entity.type
_entity.pdbx_description
1 polymer ?
#
loop_
_entity_poly.entity_id
_entity_poly.type
_entity_poly.pdbx_seq_one_letter_code
_entity_poly.pdbx_strand_id
1 'polypeptide(L)'
;MDQIVLALQTRIALSEPTLLEGSVRVVQTKQGPALAQGAHRVRQIQFDLERCTVYLAERSREAQPMIYSSAEQWQNAPHKRVVLFGMSGLGKTYMSNILRDTGSWFHYSVDYRIGTHYMGDYITDSIKRKAMDVPYLRELLLSDSIYLASNITFENLAPLSTYMGKPGAEANGGVPFQEYRKRQEQHRRSEIAALLDTPEFIGRAEEIYQYDHFICDCSGSICEVVDPFDRDDPVLKSLSETALLVWIKGNAAHTQELVQRFDKAPKPMYYHPDFLIEKWTQYLADQTLQEHQVNPDSFIRWIYAEALAHRQPRYEAMANWGVTVDASEVARAKSEEDFSALIGQALATKAAP
;
A
#
# COMPACT_ATOMS: atom_id res chain seq x y z
N MET A 1 17.49 1.01 20.10
CA MET A 1 16.60 1.10 21.28
C MET A 1 16.19 2.54 21.57
N ASP A 2 17.09 3.51 21.50
CA ASP A 2 16.79 4.92 21.85
C ASP A 2 15.81 5.64 20.91
N GLN A 3 15.79 5.30 19.62
CA GLN A 3 14.85 5.89 18.66
C GLN A 3 13.41 5.38 18.80
N ILE A 4 13.23 4.13 19.20
CA ILE A 4 11.90 3.55 19.45
C ILE A 4 11.32 4.15 20.74
N VAL A 5 12.16 4.37 21.74
CA VAL A 5 11.75 5.04 23.00
C VAL A 5 11.37 6.50 22.74
N LEU A 6 12.08 7.21 21.88
CA LEU A 6 11.78 8.60 21.53
C LEU A 6 10.49 8.72 20.69
N ALA A 7 10.24 7.82 19.76
CA ALA A 7 9.03 7.79 18.96
C ALA A 7 7.77 7.48 19.80
N LEU A 8 7.89 6.57 20.76
CA LEU A 8 6.84 6.29 21.74
C LEU A 8 6.60 7.46 22.68
N GLN A 9 7.65 8.14 23.14
CA GLN A 9 7.52 9.34 23.97
C GLN A 9 6.84 10.50 23.24
N THR A 10 7.10 10.67 21.95
CA THR A 10 6.48 11.73 21.14
C THR A 10 5.00 11.44 20.85
N ARG A 11 4.63 10.19 20.61
CA ARG A 11 3.21 9.79 20.41
C ARG A 11 2.39 9.90 21.70
N ILE A 12 2.96 9.59 22.85
CA ILE A 12 2.27 9.68 24.16
C ILE A 12 2.05 11.15 24.59
N ALA A 13 2.95 12.05 24.20
CA ALA A 13 2.79 13.49 24.49
C ALA A 13 1.67 14.16 23.68
N LEU A 14 1.17 13.49 22.62
CA LEU A 14 0.11 13.99 21.73
C LEU A 14 -1.25 13.29 21.92
N SER A 15 -1.33 12.25 22.74
CA SER A 15 -2.59 11.57 23.10
C SER A 15 -3.07 11.95 24.49
N GLU A 16 -4.37 12.18 24.64
CA GLU A 16 -4.98 12.55 25.91
C GLU A 16 -4.68 11.54 27.04
N PRO A 17 -4.49 12.01 28.31
CA PRO A 17 -4.01 11.18 29.41
C PRO A 17 -4.97 10.07 29.87
N THR A 18 -6.17 9.98 29.35
CA THR A 18 -7.22 9.06 29.78
C THR A 18 -7.09 7.62 29.28
N LEU A 19 -6.19 7.33 28.35
CA LEU A 19 -6.08 6.00 27.71
C LEU A 19 -5.01 5.07 28.31
N LEU A 20 -4.28 5.48 29.35
CA LEU A 20 -3.15 4.72 29.88
C LEU A 20 -3.20 4.37 31.38
N GLU A 21 -4.37 4.46 32.03
CA GLU A 21 -4.49 4.21 33.49
C GLU A 21 -4.11 2.79 33.96
N GLY A 22 -3.90 1.82 33.09
CA GLY A 22 -3.55 0.43 33.46
C GLY A 22 -2.10 0.01 33.21
N SER A 23 -1.30 0.76 32.43
CA SER A 23 -0.02 0.28 31.91
C SER A 23 1.23 1.07 32.31
N VAL A 24 1.10 2.13 33.08
CA VAL A 24 2.24 2.97 33.46
C VAL A 24 2.51 2.88 34.96
N ARG A 25 3.68 2.33 35.35
CA ARG A 25 4.19 2.46 36.72
C ARG A 25 5.12 3.66 36.80
N VAL A 26 4.76 4.67 37.62
CA VAL A 26 5.66 5.75 37.98
C VAL A 26 6.59 5.25 39.09
N VAL A 27 7.86 5.07 38.79
CA VAL A 27 8.87 4.75 39.83
C VAL A 27 9.54 6.04 40.29
N GLN A 28 9.37 6.40 41.56
CA GLN A 28 10.16 7.47 42.18
C GLN A 28 11.54 6.92 42.49
N THR A 29 12.57 7.29 41.75
CA THR A 29 13.96 7.05 42.14
C THR A 29 14.40 8.12 43.11
N LYS A 30 14.74 7.73 44.36
CA LYS A 30 15.47 8.58 45.29
C LYS A 30 16.93 8.67 44.83
N GLN A 31 17.31 9.79 44.23
CA GLN A 31 18.71 10.16 44.11
C GLN A 31 18.94 11.52 44.73
N GLY A 32 20.02 11.58 45.49
CA GLY A 32 20.41 12.59 46.42
C GLY A 32 20.66 14.01 45.90
N PRO A 33 21.09 14.93 46.75
CA PRO A 33 20.94 16.35 46.53
C PRO A 33 22.06 16.94 45.67
N ALA A 34 21.73 17.52 44.53
CA ALA A 34 22.56 18.54 43.92
C ALA A 34 21.77 19.43 42.96
N LEU A 35 21.83 20.72 43.26
CA LEU A 35 21.60 21.89 42.44
C LEU A 35 20.14 22.25 42.09
N ALA A 36 19.63 23.11 42.95
CA ALA A 36 18.50 23.99 42.71
C ALA A 36 18.87 25.08 41.69
N GLN A 37 18.15 25.11 40.57
CA GLN A 37 17.65 26.31 39.90
C GLN A 37 16.90 25.88 38.62
N GLY A 38 15.58 26.01 38.67
CA GLY A 38 14.79 26.23 37.44
C GLY A 38 14.52 25.05 36.49
N ALA A 39 14.63 23.80 36.93
CA ALA A 39 14.32 22.65 36.04
C ALA A 39 13.01 21.97 36.44
N HIS A 40 12.06 21.92 35.55
CA HIS A 40 10.89 21.05 35.67
C HIS A 40 11.36 19.61 35.90
N ARG A 41 10.86 18.97 36.97
CA ARG A 41 11.15 17.57 37.28
C ARG A 41 10.71 16.68 36.13
N VAL A 42 11.67 16.14 35.38
CA VAL A 42 11.40 15.07 34.44
C VAL A 42 11.08 13.81 35.24
N ARG A 43 9.83 13.37 35.25
CA ARG A 43 9.45 12.08 35.81
C ARG A 43 9.92 11.01 34.85
N GLN A 44 10.82 10.14 35.29
CA GLN A 44 11.23 8.97 34.50
C GLN A 44 10.06 7.99 34.46
N ILE A 45 9.47 7.82 33.29
CA ILE A 45 8.41 6.86 33.03
C ILE A 45 9.08 5.57 32.57
N GLN A 46 8.95 4.51 33.36
CA GLN A 46 9.43 3.18 32.98
C GLN A 46 8.26 2.41 32.35
N PHE A 47 8.40 2.06 31.06
CA PHE A 47 7.43 1.24 30.36
C PHE A 47 7.67 -0.23 30.62
N ASP A 48 6.62 -0.97 30.92
CA ASP A 48 6.61 -2.43 30.86
C ASP A 48 6.45 -2.85 29.39
N LEU A 49 7.58 -3.02 28.73
CA LEU A 49 7.64 -3.36 27.31
C LEU A 49 6.95 -4.71 26.99
N GLU A 50 6.98 -5.67 27.91
CA GLU A 50 6.32 -6.97 27.69
C GLU A 50 4.79 -6.81 27.74
N ARG A 51 4.25 -6.07 28.71
CA ARG A 51 2.81 -5.80 28.81
C ARG A 51 2.31 -4.91 27.68
N CYS A 52 3.10 -3.91 27.28
CA CYS A 52 2.74 -3.04 26.16
C CYS A 52 2.72 -3.82 24.84
N THR A 53 3.68 -4.73 24.62
CA THR A 53 3.74 -5.61 23.46
C THR A 53 2.56 -6.60 23.44
N VAL A 54 2.21 -7.20 24.57
CA VAL A 54 1.05 -8.10 24.68
C VAL A 54 -0.26 -7.33 24.44
N TYR A 55 -0.43 -6.15 25.03
CA TYR A 55 -1.62 -5.32 24.86
C TYR A 55 -1.80 -4.86 23.39
N LEU A 56 -0.73 -4.45 22.73
CA LEU A 56 -0.76 -4.10 21.31
C LEU A 56 -1.03 -5.33 20.45
N ALA A 57 -0.46 -6.48 20.80
CA ALA A 57 -0.72 -7.74 20.09
C ALA A 57 -2.15 -8.27 20.31
N GLU A 58 -2.73 -8.08 21.49
CA GLU A 58 -4.13 -8.44 21.78
C GLU A 58 -5.10 -7.49 21.06
N ARG A 59 -4.84 -6.18 21.09
CA ARG A 59 -5.64 -5.21 20.34
C ARG A 59 -5.60 -5.43 18.83
N SER A 60 -4.47 -5.84 18.29
CA SER A 60 -4.36 -6.17 16.86
C SER A 60 -5.10 -7.45 16.47
N ARG A 61 -5.50 -8.29 17.43
CA ARG A 61 -6.27 -9.53 17.20
C ARG A 61 -7.78 -9.34 17.23
N GLU A 62 -8.28 -8.23 17.79
CA GLU A 62 -9.71 -7.94 17.74
C GLU A 62 -10.11 -7.60 16.30
N ALA A 63 -11.08 -8.33 15.75
CA ALA A 63 -11.60 -8.09 14.41
C ALA A 63 -12.17 -6.66 14.29
N GLN A 64 -11.80 -5.98 13.22
CA GLN A 64 -12.39 -4.69 12.88
C GLN A 64 -13.83 -4.87 12.38
N PRO A 65 -14.72 -3.89 12.57
CA PRO A 65 -16.06 -3.94 12.02
C PRO A 65 -16.01 -4.06 10.50
N MET A 66 -16.83 -4.93 9.93
CA MET A 66 -16.97 -5.14 8.49
C MET A 66 -18.42 -4.85 8.08
N ILE A 67 -18.61 -4.37 6.85
CA ILE A 67 -19.96 -4.08 6.31
C ILE A 67 -20.80 -5.34 6.10
N TYR A 68 -20.18 -6.52 5.99
CA TYR A 68 -20.84 -7.84 5.98
C TYR A 68 -20.23 -8.70 7.08
N SER A 69 -21.03 -9.08 8.07
CA SER A 69 -20.59 -9.91 9.19
C SER A 69 -20.86 -11.41 8.99
N SER A 70 -21.63 -11.79 7.97
CA SER A 70 -21.97 -13.19 7.69
C SER A 70 -22.12 -13.44 6.18
N ALA A 71 -22.02 -14.73 5.79
CA ALA A 71 -22.31 -15.18 4.44
C ALA A 71 -23.75 -14.85 3.99
N GLU A 72 -24.71 -14.92 4.90
CA GLU A 72 -26.10 -14.60 4.62
C GLU A 72 -26.27 -13.11 4.28
N GLN A 73 -25.65 -12.21 5.07
CA GLN A 73 -25.68 -10.77 4.77
C GLN A 73 -25.03 -10.47 3.40
N TRP A 74 -23.93 -11.12 3.08
CA TRP A 74 -23.29 -10.98 1.78
C TRP A 74 -24.19 -11.44 0.63
N GLN A 75 -24.78 -12.62 0.75
CA GLN A 75 -25.64 -13.19 -0.30
C GLN A 75 -26.87 -12.34 -0.56
N ASN A 76 -27.50 -11.83 0.50
CA ASN A 76 -28.73 -11.04 0.44
C ASN A 76 -28.48 -9.55 0.19
N ALA A 77 -27.22 -9.09 0.15
CA ALA A 77 -26.91 -7.69 -0.09
C ALA A 77 -27.35 -7.28 -1.52
N PRO A 78 -28.20 -6.26 -1.66
CA PRO A 78 -28.60 -5.75 -2.98
C PRO A 78 -27.43 -5.08 -3.70
N HIS A 79 -26.54 -4.45 -2.94
CA HIS A 79 -25.36 -3.78 -3.45
C HIS A 79 -24.11 -4.37 -2.79
N LYS A 80 -23.37 -5.19 -3.55
CA LYS A 80 -22.12 -5.80 -3.07
C LYS A 80 -20.95 -4.86 -3.36
N ARG A 81 -20.12 -4.62 -2.34
CA ARG A 81 -18.96 -3.72 -2.43
C ARG A 81 -17.74 -4.40 -1.87
N VAL A 82 -16.69 -4.55 -2.68
CA VAL A 82 -15.45 -5.23 -2.28
C VAL A 82 -14.22 -4.44 -2.65
N VAL A 83 -13.17 -4.58 -1.85
CA VAL A 83 -11.82 -4.05 -2.09
C VAL A 83 -10.86 -5.23 -2.13
N LEU A 84 -10.32 -5.57 -3.30
CA LEU A 84 -9.35 -6.64 -3.45
C LEU A 84 -7.94 -6.13 -3.20
N PHE A 85 -7.23 -6.78 -2.30
CA PHE A 85 -5.83 -6.47 -2.04
C PHE A 85 -4.96 -7.72 -1.93
N GLY A 86 -3.65 -7.55 -2.03
CA GLY A 86 -2.67 -8.63 -2.01
C GLY A 86 -1.53 -8.37 -3.00
N MET A 87 -0.53 -9.24 -3.02
CA MET A 87 0.63 -9.09 -3.89
C MET A 87 0.22 -9.00 -5.36
N SER A 88 1.03 -8.31 -6.16
CA SER A 88 0.82 -8.22 -7.60
C SER A 88 0.90 -9.62 -8.24
N GLY A 89 0.01 -9.91 -9.20
CA GLY A 89 0.00 -11.18 -9.92
C GLY A 89 -0.79 -12.32 -9.26
N LEU A 90 -1.49 -12.09 -8.14
CA LEU A 90 -2.32 -13.10 -7.46
C LEU A 90 -3.79 -13.13 -7.93
N GLY A 91 -4.14 -12.44 -9.02
CA GLY A 91 -5.46 -12.56 -9.63
C GLY A 91 -6.46 -11.43 -9.31
N LYS A 92 -6.04 -10.34 -8.65
CA LYS A 92 -6.92 -9.18 -8.39
C LYS A 92 -7.59 -8.67 -9.67
N THR A 93 -6.80 -8.20 -10.61
CA THR A 93 -7.28 -7.66 -11.90
C THR A 93 -8.01 -8.71 -12.74
N TYR A 94 -7.58 -9.99 -12.68
CA TYR A 94 -8.30 -11.09 -13.35
C TYR A 94 -9.73 -11.19 -12.85
N MET A 95 -9.93 -11.23 -11.52
CA MET A 95 -11.26 -11.30 -10.93
C MET A 95 -12.08 -10.04 -11.19
N SER A 96 -11.45 -8.87 -11.08
CA SER A 96 -12.11 -7.59 -11.37
C SER A 96 -12.61 -7.52 -12.82
N ASN A 97 -11.86 -8.07 -13.77
CA ASN A 97 -12.29 -8.14 -15.17
C ASN A 97 -13.49 -9.09 -15.36
N ILE A 98 -13.47 -10.28 -14.73
CA ILE A 98 -14.62 -11.20 -14.77
C ILE A 98 -15.88 -10.51 -14.26
N LEU A 99 -15.79 -9.85 -13.12
CA LEU A 99 -16.94 -9.16 -12.53
C LEU A 99 -17.40 -7.97 -13.38
N ARG A 100 -16.48 -7.14 -13.89
CA ARG A 100 -16.80 -6.05 -14.80
C ARG A 100 -17.53 -6.54 -16.06
N ASP A 101 -17.10 -7.65 -16.61
CA ASP A 101 -17.65 -8.19 -17.87
C ASP A 101 -19.08 -8.73 -17.73
N THR A 102 -19.60 -8.91 -16.48
CA THR A 102 -21.01 -9.20 -16.23
C THR A 102 -21.91 -7.99 -16.51
N GLY A 103 -21.37 -6.77 -16.48
CA GLY A 103 -22.13 -5.53 -16.64
C GLY A 103 -22.84 -5.05 -15.36
N SER A 104 -22.78 -5.80 -14.24
CA SER A 104 -23.39 -5.43 -12.95
C SER A 104 -22.38 -4.82 -11.96
N TRP A 105 -21.09 -4.91 -12.23
CA TRP A 105 -20.02 -4.44 -11.35
C TRP A 105 -19.29 -3.24 -11.91
N PHE A 106 -19.28 -2.15 -11.16
CA PHE A 106 -18.36 -1.04 -11.44
C PHE A 106 -16.94 -1.42 -11.01
N HIS A 107 -15.98 -1.36 -11.94
CA HIS A 107 -14.58 -1.65 -11.66
C HIS A 107 -13.79 -0.36 -11.43
N TYR A 108 -13.36 -0.13 -10.21
CA TYR A 108 -12.45 0.94 -9.81
C TYR A 108 -11.02 0.41 -9.68
N SER A 109 -10.10 0.85 -10.53
CA SER A 109 -8.69 0.49 -10.46
C SER A 109 -7.89 1.61 -9.82
N VAL A 110 -7.26 1.33 -8.67
CA VAL A 110 -6.40 2.29 -7.96
C VAL A 110 -5.20 2.69 -8.82
N ASP A 111 -4.54 1.72 -9.47
CA ASP A 111 -3.37 2.00 -10.33
C ASP A 111 -3.74 2.88 -11.54
N TYR A 112 -4.89 2.65 -12.15
CA TYR A 112 -5.41 3.51 -13.23
C TYR A 112 -5.68 4.94 -12.72
N ARG A 113 -6.27 5.07 -11.55
CA ARG A 113 -6.57 6.37 -10.92
C ARG A 113 -5.29 7.13 -10.56
N ILE A 114 -4.28 6.43 -10.00
CA ILE A 114 -2.95 7.00 -9.75
C ILE A 114 -2.38 7.55 -11.05
N GLY A 115 -2.32 6.74 -12.10
CA GLY A 115 -1.64 7.09 -13.34
C GLY A 115 -2.32 8.21 -14.13
N THR A 116 -3.66 8.23 -14.13
CA THR A 116 -4.44 9.21 -14.94
C THR A 116 -4.72 10.50 -14.20
N HIS A 117 -5.17 10.43 -12.95
CA HIS A 117 -5.62 11.62 -12.23
C HIS A 117 -4.51 12.25 -11.38
N TYR A 118 -3.80 11.46 -10.59
CA TYR A 118 -2.87 12.00 -9.61
C TYR A 118 -1.45 12.19 -10.14
N MET A 119 -0.99 11.32 -11.03
CA MET A 119 0.35 11.38 -11.59
C MET A 119 0.40 11.73 -13.08
N GLY A 120 -0.73 11.94 -13.74
CA GLY A 120 -0.81 12.22 -15.16
C GLY A 120 0.03 13.42 -15.61
N ASP A 121 -0.02 14.51 -14.85
CA ASP A 121 0.78 15.71 -15.14
C ASP A 121 2.29 15.47 -14.93
N TYR A 122 2.69 14.78 -13.85
CA TYR A 122 4.10 14.43 -13.63
C TYR A 122 4.67 13.57 -14.75
N ILE A 123 3.87 12.59 -15.21
CA ILE A 123 4.24 11.72 -16.33
C ILE A 123 4.39 12.53 -17.61
N THR A 124 3.38 13.32 -17.93
CA THR A 124 3.34 14.15 -19.16
C THR A 124 4.46 15.19 -19.18
N ASP A 125 4.71 15.86 -18.06
CA ASP A 125 5.80 16.82 -17.92
C ASP A 125 7.18 16.18 -18.03
N SER A 126 7.34 14.95 -17.53
CA SER A 126 8.57 14.19 -17.72
C SER A 126 8.82 13.89 -19.20
N ILE A 127 7.78 13.51 -19.96
CA ILE A 127 7.85 13.29 -21.40
C ILE A 127 8.18 14.60 -22.13
N LYS A 128 7.49 15.69 -21.80
CA LYS A 128 7.74 17.02 -22.38
C LYS A 128 9.18 17.47 -22.18
N ARG A 129 9.74 17.33 -20.96
CA ARG A 129 11.14 17.67 -20.69
C ARG A 129 12.10 16.94 -21.62
N LYS A 130 11.89 15.64 -21.84
CA LYS A 130 12.71 14.85 -22.78
C LYS A 130 12.50 15.28 -24.23
N ALA A 131 11.28 15.61 -24.61
CA ALA A 131 10.96 16.11 -25.96
C ALA A 131 11.62 17.48 -26.22
N MET A 132 11.70 18.36 -25.21
CA MET A 132 12.37 19.66 -25.32
C MET A 132 13.88 19.58 -25.56
N ASP A 133 14.52 18.45 -25.30
CA ASP A 133 15.94 18.22 -25.63
C ASP A 133 16.12 17.95 -27.15
N VAL A 134 15.05 17.66 -27.89
CA VAL A 134 15.06 17.40 -29.33
C VAL A 134 14.63 18.67 -30.06
N PRO A 135 15.50 19.37 -30.83
CA PRO A 135 15.18 20.67 -31.43
C PRO A 135 13.90 20.69 -32.25
N TYR A 136 13.67 19.67 -33.07
CA TYR A 136 12.47 19.55 -33.89
C TYR A 136 11.16 19.47 -33.04
N LEU A 137 11.17 18.65 -31.98
CA LEU A 137 10.00 18.54 -31.08
C LEU A 137 9.80 19.81 -30.26
N ARG A 138 10.88 20.44 -29.84
CA ARG A 138 10.86 21.73 -29.12
C ARG A 138 10.12 22.80 -29.92
N GLU A 139 10.44 22.99 -31.19
CA GLU A 139 9.79 24.00 -32.07
C GLU A 139 8.28 23.72 -32.19
N LEU A 140 7.89 22.49 -32.38
CA LEU A 140 6.50 22.06 -32.49
C LEU A 140 5.73 22.24 -31.19
N LEU A 141 6.35 21.96 -30.04
CA LEU A 141 5.73 22.17 -28.72
C LEU A 141 5.57 23.68 -28.40
N LEU A 142 6.60 24.49 -28.69
CA LEU A 142 6.55 25.94 -28.44
C LEU A 142 5.59 26.68 -29.37
N SER A 143 5.29 26.14 -30.54
CA SER A 143 4.34 26.69 -31.49
C SER A 143 2.91 26.14 -31.35
N ASP A 144 2.64 25.33 -30.29
CA ASP A 144 1.37 24.62 -30.07
C ASP A 144 0.92 23.76 -31.27
N SER A 145 1.88 23.34 -32.12
CA SER A 145 1.61 22.48 -33.29
C SER A 145 1.41 21.03 -32.92
N ILE A 146 1.88 20.60 -31.74
CA ILE A 146 1.68 19.28 -31.16
C ILE A 146 1.38 19.38 -29.67
N TYR A 147 0.69 18.37 -29.15
CA TYR A 147 0.60 18.12 -27.72
C TYR A 147 1.08 16.70 -27.39
N LEU A 148 1.52 16.50 -26.17
CA LEU A 148 1.94 15.18 -25.66
C LEU A 148 1.01 14.75 -24.53
N ALA A 149 0.56 13.51 -24.59
CA ALA A 149 -0.26 12.90 -23.56
C ALA A 149 0.21 11.44 -23.33
N SER A 150 0.04 10.95 -22.12
CA SER A 150 0.21 9.53 -21.82
C SER A 150 -1.08 8.78 -22.14
N ASN A 151 -0.96 7.58 -22.71
CA ASN A 151 -2.10 6.68 -22.91
C ASN A 151 -2.07 5.58 -21.85
N ILE A 152 -2.75 5.83 -20.72
CA ILE A 152 -2.90 4.90 -19.62
C ILE A 152 -4.29 4.26 -19.71
N THR A 153 -4.33 2.92 -19.68
CA THR A 153 -5.55 2.11 -19.65
C THR A 153 -5.45 1.10 -18.52
N PHE A 154 -6.53 0.37 -18.25
CA PHE A 154 -6.51 -0.72 -17.25
C PHE A 154 -5.46 -1.79 -17.56
N GLU A 155 -5.22 -2.05 -18.85
CA GLU A 155 -4.25 -3.05 -19.32
C GLU A 155 -2.85 -2.47 -19.52
N ASN A 156 -2.73 -1.14 -19.65
CA ASN A 156 -1.45 -0.48 -19.94
C ASN A 156 -1.13 0.61 -18.91
N LEU A 157 -0.36 0.24 -17.92
CA LEU A 157 0.19 1.15 -16.90
C LEU A 157 1.67 1.50 -17.16
N ALA A 158 2.19 1.19 -18.36
CA ALA A 158 3.59 1.42 -18.70
C ALA A 158 4.07 2.87 -18.51
N PRO A 159 3.27 3.92 -18.83
CA PRO A 159 3.71 5.29 -18.59
C PRO A 159 3.99 5.59 -17.12
N LEU A 160 3.16 5.07 -16.20
CA LEU A 160 3.38 5.21 -14.75
C LEU A 160 4.66 4.48 -14.31
N SER A 161 4.83 3.22 -14.71
CA SER A 161 6.03 2.43 -14.39
C SER A 161 7.31 3.07 -14.94
N THR A 162 7.26 3.59 -16.18
CA THR A 162 8.40 4.26 -16.82
C THR A 162 8.75 5.55 -16.10
N TYR A 163 7.76 6.33 -15.67
CA TYR A 163 8.00 7.53 -14.88
C TYR A 163 8.65 7.20 -13.53
N MET A 164 8.13 6.20 -12.83
CA MET A 164 8.70 5.77 -11.53
C MET A 164 10.19 5.45 -11.68
N GLY A 165 10.58 4.71 -12.70
CA GLY A 165 11.96 4.36 -12.96
C GLY A 165 12.56 3.41 -11.92
N LYS A 166 13.87 3.21 -12.00
CA LYS A 166 14.66 2.35 -11.11
C LYS A 166 15.87 3.16 -10.60
N PRO A 167 16.24 3.10 -9.31
CA PRO A 167 17.34 3.89 -8.80
C PRO A 167 18.68 3.34 -9.28
N GLY A 168 19.63 4.21 -9.60
CA GLY A 168 20.98 3.83 -10.02
C GLY A 168 21.59 4.80 -11.00
N ALA A 169 22.66 4.34 -11.66
CA ALA A 169 23.45 5.13 -12.60
C ALA A 169 22.61 5.57 -13.82
N GLU A 170 22.59 6.87 -14.09
CA GLU A 170 21.87 7.44 -15.26
C GLU A 170 22.43 6.89 -16.59
N ALA A 171 23.73 6.64 -16.67
CA ALA A 171 24.36 6.02 -17.84
C ALA A 171 23.80 4.63 -18.16
N ASN A 172 23.22 3.95 -17.19
CA ASN A 172 22.57 2.64 -17.34
C ASN A 172 21.02 2.75 -17.35
N GLY A 173 20.49 3.93 -17.62
CA GLY A 173 19.04 4.20 -17.62
C GLY A 173 18.41 4.29 -16.22
N GLY A 174 19.23 4.46 -15.18
CA GLY A 174 18.78 4.64 -13.82
C GLY A 174 18.28 6.06 -13.53
N VAL A 175 17.68 6.21 -12.37
CA VAL A 175 17.28 7.49 -11.80
C VAL A 175 18.14 7.75 -10.57
N PRO A 176 18.75 8.96 -10.42
CA PRO A 176 19.46 9.30 -9.19
C PRO A 176 18.61 9.05 -7.95
N PHE A 177 19.19 8.50 -6.89
CA PHE A 177 18.43 8.02 -5.74
C PHE A 177 17.55 9.10 -5.10
N GLN A 178 18.02 10.35 -5.04
CA GLN A 178 17.24 11.47 -4.52
C GLN A 178 15.99 11.74 -5.38
N GLU A 179 16.11 11.76 -6.71
CA GLU A 179 14.97 11.93 -7.62
C GLU A 179 14.02 10.71 -7.55
N TYR A 180 14.58 9.50 -7.44
CA TYR A 180 13.80 8.29 -7.25
C TYR A 180 12.94 8.36 -5.98
N ARG A 181 13.51 8.78 -4.83
CA ARG A 181 12.77 9.00 -3.59
C ARG A 181 11.63 10.02 -3.74
N LYS A 182 11.88 11.11 -4.47
CA LYS A 182 10.84 12.10 -4.77
C LYS A 182 9.67 11.50 -5.54
N ARG A 183 9.94 10.67 -6.55
CA ARG A 183 8.91 9.96 -7.33
C ARG A 183 8.16 8.92 -6.48
N GLN A 184 8.86 8.25 -5.58
CA GLN A 184 8.26 7.34 -4.59
C GLN A 184 7.26 8.10 -3.69
N GLU A 185 7.61 9.28 -3.20
CA GLU A 185 6.72 10.09 -2.36
C GLU A 185 5.52 10.64 -3.16
N GLN A 186 5.71 11.01 -4.42
CA GLN A 186 4.59 11.39 -5.31
C GLN A 186 3.63 10.21 -5.50
N HIS A 187 4.15 9.01 -5.74
CA HIS A 187 3.34 7.80 -5.85
C HIS A 187 2.60 7.50 -4.54
N ARG A 188 3.28 7.57 -3.41
CA ARG A 188 2.67 7.35 -2.09
C ARG A 188 1.45 8.23 -1.85
N ARG A 189 1.60 9.53 -2.07
CA ARG A 189 0.48 10.49 -1.92
C ARG A 189 -0.65 10.21 -2.88
N SER A 190 -0.32 9.85 -4.12
CA SER A 190 -1.28 9.53 -5.16
C SER A 190 -2.06 8.25 -4.85
N GLU A 191 -1.39 7.22 -4.33
CA GLU A 191 -2.04 5.96 -3.94
C GLU A 191 -2.97 6.15 -2.74
N ILE A 192 -2.53 6.89 -1.71
CA ILE A 192 -3.38 7.24 -0.56
C ILE A 192 -4.63 8.01 -1.03
N ALA A 193 -4.45 9.02 -1.88
CA ALA A 193 -5.56 9.81 -2.39
C ALA A 193 -6.53 8.96 -3.24
N ALA A 194 -6.00 8.11 -4.13
CA ALA A 194 -6.81 7.21 -4.94
C ALA A 194 -7.60 6.18 -4.08
N LEU A 195 -7.03 5.70 -2.99
CA LEU A 195 -7.72 4.82 -2.06
C LEU A 195 -8.84 5.55 -1.31
N LEU A 196 -8.60 6.79 -0.90
CA LEU A 196 -9.59 7.63 -0.24
C LEU A 196 -10.71 8.14 -1.17
N ASP A 197 -10.51 8.12 -2.50
CA ASP A 197 -11.57 8.37 -3.49
C ASP A 197 -12.61 7.24 -3.56
N THR A 198 -12.33 6.05 -3.03
CA THR A 198 -13.19 4.86 -3.15
C THR A 198 -14.64 5.11 -2.75
N PRO A 199 -14.97 5.76 -1.59
CA PRO A 199 -16.35 6.04 -1.22
C PRO A 199 -17.09 6.94 -2.23
N GLU A 200 -16.41 7.94 -2.79
CA GLU A 200 -16.97 8.81 -3.82
C GLU A 200 -17.29 8.03 -5.09
N PHE A 201 -16.40 7.11 -5.50
CA PHE A 201 -16.62 6.29 -6.69
C PHE A 201 -17.71 5.22 -6.49
N ILE A 202 -17.94 4.74 -5.27
CA ILE A 202 -19.11 3.93 -4.94
C ILE A 202 -20.39 4.72 -5.22
N GLY A 203 -20.48 5.97 -4.71
CA GLY A 203 -21.62 6.83 -4.97
C GLY A 203 -21.84 7.09 -6.47
N ARG A 204 -20.76 7.43 -7.21
CA ARG A 204 -20.82 7.64 -8.66
C ARG A 204 -21.25 6.39 -9.44
N ALA A 205 -20.80 5.20 -9.02
CA ALA A 205 -21.18 3.93 -9.63
C ALA A 205 -22.69 3.70 -9.54
N GLU A 206 -23.28 3.99 -8.39
CA GLU A 206 -24.71 3.84 -8.13
C GLU A 206 -25.53 4.97 -8.80
N GLU A 207 -25.21 6.22 -8.54
CA GLU A 207 -26.02 7.37 -8.93
C GLU A 207 -25.92 7.72 -10.42
N ILE A 208 -24.71 7.64 -11.01
CA ILE A 208 -24.47 8.07 -12.39
C ILE A 208 -24.57 6.90 -13.36
N TYR A 209 -23.92 5.78 -13.01
CA TYR A 209 -23.78 4.65 -13.93
C TYR A 209 -24.77 3.52 -13.68
N GLN A 210 -25.50 3.54 -12.54
CA GLN A 210 -26.53 2.57 -12.16
C GLN A 210 -26.01 1.13 -12.08
N TYR A 211 -24.76 0.97 -11.63
CA TYR A 211 -24.21 -0.35 -11.32
C TYR A 211 -24.75 -0.87 -10.00
N ASP A 212 -25.14 -2.14 -9.96
CA ASP A 212 -25.60 -2.80 -8.73
C ASP A 212 -24.47 -3.02 -7.74
N HIS A 213 -23.26 -3.30 -8.22
CA HIS A 213 -22.15 -3.75 -7.41
C HIS A 213 -20.87 -2.94 -7.71
N PHE A 214 -19.92 -2.98 -6.76
CA PHE A 214 -18.67 -2.23 -6.84
C PHE A 214 -17.48 -3.11 -6.49
N ILE A 215 -16.42 -3.06 -7.30
CA ILE A 215 -15.14 -3.68 -7.03
C ILE A 215 -13.99 -2.69 -7.16
N CYS A 216 -13.18 -2.57 -6.10
CA CYS A 216 -11.93 -1.83 -6.09
C CYS A 216 -10.77 -2.82 -6.25
N ASP A 217 -9.96 -2.66 -7.30
CA ASP A 217 -8.71 -3.37 -7.52
C ASP A 217 -7.55 -2.51 -7.00
N CYS A 218 -7.02 -2.87 -5.82
CA CYS A 218 -5.90 -2.16 -5.22
C CYS A 218 -4.57 -2.52 -5.87
N SER A 219 -3.64 -1.57 -5.84
CA SER A 219 -2.25 -1.84 -6.20
C SER A 219 -1.61 -2.88 -5.27
N GLY A 220 -0.53 -3.51 -5.74
CA GLY A 220 0.26 -4.43 -4.92
C GLY A 220 1.11 -3.73 -3.85
N SER A 221 1.00 -2.42 -3.70
CA SER A 221 1.72 -1.60 -2.74
C SER A 221 0.86 -1.04 -1.61
N ILE A 222 -0.44 -1.31 -1.60
CA ILE A 222 -1.34 -0.78 -0.56
C ILE A 222 -0.80 -0.99 0.86
N CYS A 223 -0.22 -2.15 1.15
CA CYS A 223 0.35 -2.45 2.46
C CYS A 223 1.55 -1.56 2.85
N GLU A 224 2.16 -0.85 1.89
CA GLU A 224 3.29 0.07 2.11
C GLU A 224 2.83 1.53 2.36
N VAL A 225 1.58 1.86 2.04
CA VAL A 225 1.03 3.22 2.18
C VAL A 225 0.08 3.36 3.35
N VAL A 226 -0.40 2.25 3.92
CA VAL A 226 -1.24 2.19 5.13
C VAL A 226 -0.44 1.69 6.33
N ASP A 227 -0.91 1.96 7.55
CA ASP A 227 -0.40 1.30 8.77
C ASP A 227 -1.41 0.26 9.27
N PRO A 228 -1.29 -1.02 8.88
CA PRO A 228 -2.26 -2.05 9.24
C PRO A 228 -2.27 -2.40 10.73
N PHE A 229 -1.29 -1.92 11.50
CA PHE A 229 -1.19 -2.11 12.95
C PHE A 229 -1.87 -0.96 13.72
N ASP A 230 -2.16 0.16 13.04
CA ASP A 230 -2.94 1.26 13.58
C ASP A 230 -4.43 1.07 13.26
N ARG A 231 -5.26 0.90 14.31
CA ARG A 231 -6.71 0.73 14.17
C ARG A 231 -7.42 1.98 13.64
N ASP A 232 -6.78 3.12 13.74
CA ASP A 232 -7.28 4.41 13.28
C ASP A 232 -6.63 4.87 11.97
N ASP A 233 -5.92 3.96 11.25
CA ASP A 233 -5.41 4.27 9.91
C ASP A 233 -6.54 4.81 9.02
N PRO A 234 -6.43 6.04 8.52
CA PRO A 234 -7.56 6.71 7.85
C PRO A 234 -7.97 6.04 6.55
N VAL A 235 -7.05 5.38 5.85
CA VAL A 235 -7.33 4.69 4.59
C VAL A 235 -8.06 3.38 4.87
N LEU A 236 -7.52 2.54 5.74
CA LEU A 236 -8.12 1.25 6.08
C LEU A 236 -9.50 1.44 6.72
N LYS A 237 -9.65 2.44 7.56
CA LYS A 237 -10.94 2.80 8.18
C LYS A 237 -11.96 3.21 7.12
N SER A 238 -11.61 4.15 6.24
CA SER A 238 -12.48 4.59 5.14
C SER A 238 -12.90 3.43 4.24
N LEU A 239 -11.98 2.53 3.89
CA LEU A 239 -12.27 1.38 3.04
C LEU A 239 -13.16 0.35 3.76
N SER A 240 -12.88 0.02 5.02
CA SER A 240 -13.64 -0.99 5.79
C SER A 240 -15.05 -0.55 6.15
N GLU A 241 -15.28 0.75 6.28
CA GLU A 241 -16.61 1.33 6.52
C GLU A 241 -17.49 1.32 5.26
N THR A 242 -16.91 1.21 4.06
CA THR A 242 -17.64 1.36 2.78
C THR A 242 -17.65 0.11 1.91
N ALA A 243 -16.68 -0.80 2.09
CA ALA A 243 -16.56 -2.03 1.31
C ALA A 243 -15.95 -3.17 2.13
N LEU A 244 -16.14 -4.40 1.72
CA LEU A 244 -15.48 -5.57 2.31
C LEU A 244 -14.06 -5.68 1.78
N LEU A 245 -13.06 -5.60 2.67
CA LEU A 245 -11.68 -5.85 2.30
C LEU A 245 -11.45 -7.35 2.13
N VAL A 246 -10.87 -7.74 1.00
CA VAL A 246 -10.63 -9.13 0.65
C VAL A 246 -9.15 -9.32 0.32
N TRP A 247 -8.43 -10.01 1.21
CA TRP A 247 -7.05 -10.38 0.95
C TRP A 247 -6.96 -11.62 0.08
N ILE A 248 -6.37 -11.49 -1.10
CA ILE A 248 -5.98 -12.65 -1.92
C ILE A 248 -4.62 -13.13 -1.45
N LYS A 249 -4.61 -14.22 -0.69
CA LYS A 249 -3.41 -14.79 -0.08
C LYS A 249 -2.71 -15.74 -1.04
N GLY A 250 -1.44 -15.44 -1.37
CA GLY A 250 -0.54 -16.36 -2.05
C GLY A 250 0.10 -17.37 -1.08
N ASN A 251 0.70 -18.40 -1.65
CA ASN A 251 1.52 -19.38 -0.94
C ASN A 251 3.00 -19.31 -1.38
N ALA A 252 3.85 -20.15 -0.80
CA ALA A 252 5.29 -20.17 -1.10
C ALA A 252 5.59 -20.43 -2.60
N ALA A 253 4.80 -21.27 -3.27
CA ALA A 253 4.98 -21.55 -4.70
C ALA A 253 4.67 -20.30 -5.54
N HIS A 254 3.60 -19.57 -5.22
CA HIS A 254 3.29 -18.28 -5.84
C HIS A 254 4.44 -17.27 -5.64
N THR A 255 5.02 -17.21 -4.44
CA THR A 255 6.14 -16.29 -4.16
C THR A 255 7.35 -16.62 -5.03
N GLN A 256 7.70 -17.92 -5.19
CA GLN A 256 8.79 -18.34 -6.06
C GLN A 256 8.53 -17.99 -7.52
N GLU A 257 7.31 -18.21 -8.00
CA GLU A 257 6.91 -17.85 -9.37
C GLU A 257 7.01 -16.34 -9.60
N LEU A 258 6.57 -15.53 -8.63
CA LEU A 258 6.68 -14.07 -8.71
C LEU A 258 8.14 -13.61 -8.80
N VAL A 259 9.05 -14.18 -7.99
CA VAL A 259 10.49 -13.88 -8.06
C VAL A 259 11.06 -14.26 -9.42
N GLN A 260 10.80 -15.48 -9.91
CA GLN A 260 11.30 -15.92 -11.23
C GLN A 260 10.79 -15.07 -12.39
N ARG A 261 9.53 -14.64 -12.32
CA ARG A 261 8.92 -13.75 -13.32
C ARG A 261 9.54 -12.36 -13.26
N PHE A 262 9.78 -11.86 -12.05
CA PHE A 262 10.40 -10.55 -11.84
C PHE A 262 11.86 -10.52 -12.30
N ASP A 263 12.63 -11.58 -12.06
CA ASP A 263 14.01 -11.69 -12.50
C ASP A 263 14.14 -11.61 -14.04
N LYS A 264 13.17 -12.15 -14.78
CA LYS A 264 13.16 -12.06 -16.24
C LYS A 264 12.85 -10.66 -16.76
N ALA A 265 12.00 -9.93 -16.06
CA ALA A 265 11.54 -8.59 -16.46
C ALA A 265 11.32 -7.69 -15.25
N PRO A 266 12.40 -7.18 -14.61
CA PRO A 266 12.30 -6.36 -13.42
C PRO A 266 11.60 -5.03 -13.73
N LYS A 267 10.53 -4.76 -12.97
CA LYS A 267 9.69 -3.57 -13.12
C LYS A 267 9.90 -2.60 -11.96
N PRO A 268 9.76 -1.30 -12.18
CA PRO A 268 9.68 -0.34 -11.10
C PRO A 268 8.59 -0.72 -10.09
N MET A 269 8.90 -0.55 -8.81
CA MET A 269 7.98 -0.81 -7.70
C MET A 269 7.96 0.37 -6.74
N TYR A 270 6.90 0.48 -5.98
CA TYR A 270 6.84 1.35 -4.81
C TYR A 270 7.34 0.59 -3.57
N TYR A 271 8.03 1.28 -2.68
CA TYR A 271 8.54 0.75 -1.42
C TYR A 271 8.23 1.71 -0.27
N HIS A 272 8.04 1.17 0.93
CA HIS A 272 7.97 1.99 2.14
C HIS A 272 9.25 2.85 2.27
N PRO A 273 9.13 4.14 2.60
CA PRO A 273 10.28 5.06 2.58
C PRO A 273 11.46 4.59 3.44
N ASP A 274 11.21 4.15 4.67
CA ASP A 274 12.26 3.72 5.59
C ASP A 274 12.93 2.42 5.12
N PHE A 275 12.12 1.46 4.65
CA PHE A 275 12.60 0.23 4.05
C PHE A 275 13.49 0.50 2.83
N LEU A 276 13.08 1.40 1.94
CA LEU A 276 13.87 1.76 0.76
C LEU A 276 15.23 2.37 1.14
N ILE A 277 15.25 3.29 2.10
CA ILE A 277 16.50 3.94 2.56
C ILE A 277 17.43 2.92 3.20
N GLU A 278 16.91 2.08 4.09
CA GLU A 278 17.66 1.00 4.73
C GLU A 278 18.29 0.07 3.69
N LYS A 279 17.48 -0.44 2.76
CA LYS A 279 17.93 -1.40 1.74
C LYS A 279 18.88 -0.77 0.71
N TRP A 280 18.69 0.48 0.35
CA TRP A 280 19.65 1.20 -0.49
C TRP A 280 21.01 1.30 0.18
N THR A 281 21.03 1.74 1.44
CA THR A 281 22.27 1.86 2.21
C THR A 281 22.96 0.52 2.38
N GLN A 282 22.21 -0.53 2.70
CA GLN A 282 22.71 -1.90 2.81
C GLN A 282 23.32 -2.37 1.49
N TYR A 283 22.62 -2.21 0.36
CA TYR A 283 23.11 -2.63 -0.96
C TYR A 283 24.44 -1.95 -1.34
N LEU A 284 24.54 -0.63 -1.13
CA LEU A 284 25.79 0.11 -1.39
C LEU A 284 26.96 -0.42 -0.55
N ALA A 285 26.73 -0.70 0.72
CA ALA A 285 27.74 -1.25 1.63
C ALA A 285 28.16 -2.67 1.22
N ASP A 286 27.20 -3.57 1.00
CA ASP A 286 27.43 -4.98 0.65
C ASP A 286 28.19 -5.13 -0.68
N GLN A 287 27.86 -4.28 -1.65
CA GLN A 287 28.48 -4.29 -2.97
C GLN A 287 29.71 -3.38 -3.07
N THR A 288 30.02 -2.61 -2.03
CA THR A 288 31.12 -1.62 -2.03
C THR A 288 30.99 -0.63 -3.21
N LEU A 289 29.79 -0.13 -3.46
CA LEU A 289 29.48 0.76 -4.57
C LEU A 289 29.17 2.18 -4.10
N GLN A 290 29.42 3.15 -5.00
CA GLN A 290 28.86 4.49 -4.91
C GLN A 290 27.53 4.55 -5.67
N GLU A 291 26.62 5.48 -5.33
CA GLU A 291 25.28 5.60 -5.95
C GLU A 291 25.32 5.63 -7.48
N HIS A 292 26.28 6.36 -8.07
CA HIS A 292 26.44 6.50 -9.52
C HIS A 292 26.98 5.25 -10.23
N GLN A 293 27.36 4.21 -9.49
CA GLN A 293 27.86 2.93 -10.01
C GLN A 293 26.78 1.84 -9.99
N VAL A 294 25.67 2.08 -9.30
CA VAL A 294 24.61 1.08 -9.14
C VAL A 294 23.97 0.77 -10.49
N ASN A 295 23.96 -0.51 -10.86
CA ASN A 295 23.12 -0.98 -11.95
C ASN A 295 21.67 -1.05 -11.50
N PRO A 296 20.75 -0.30 -12.16
CA PRO A 296 19.36 -0.20 -11.70
C PRO A 296 18.62 -1.55 -11.63
N ASP A 297 18.83 -2.40 -12.63
CA ASP A 297 18.20 -3.72 -12.70
C ASP A 297 18.73 -4.67 -11.64
N SER A 298 20.03 -4.60 -11.33
CA SER A 298 20.64 -5.44 -10.29
C SER A 298 20.10 -5.08 -8.91
N PHE A 299 19.98 -3.80 -8.61
CA PHE A 299 19.38 -3.35 -7.34
C PHE A 299 17.92 -3.80 -7.22
N ILE A 300 17.10 -3.60 -8.26
CA ILE A 300 15.68 -3.95 -8.25
C ILE A 300 15.47 -5.46 -8.07
N ARG A 301 16.30 -6.30 -8.69
CA ARG A 301 16.26 -7.76 -8.47
C ARG A 301 16.64 -8.13 -7.04
N TRP A 302 17.69 -7.53 -6.52
CA TRP A 302 18.17 -7.80 -5.16
C TRP A 302 17.12 -7.42 -4.10
N ILE A 303 16.51 -6.23 -4.21
CA ILE A 303 15.53 -5.75 -3.22
C ILE A 303 14.18 -6.48 -3.31
N TYR A 304 13.86 -7.15 -4.44
CA TYR A 304 12.52 -7.69 -4.67
C TYR A 304 12.15 -8.80 -3.66
N ALA A 305 13.03 -9.74 -3.40
CA ALA A 305 12.80 -10.80 -2.43
C ALA A 305 12.63 -10.24 -1.00
N GLU A 306 13.46 -9.26 -0.64
CA GLU A 306 13.37 -8.53 0.62
C GLU A 306 12.02 -7.80 0.76
N ALA A 307 11.56 -7.15 -0.33
CA ALA A 307 10.28 -6.46 -0.35
C ALA A 307 9.09 -7.42 -0.18
N LEU A 308 9.13 -8.62 -0.77
CA LEU A 308 8.09 -9.63 -0.56
C LEU A 308 8.04 -10.07 0.91
N ALA A 309 9.21 -10.31 1.53
CA ALA A 309 9.30 -10.66 2.95
C ALA A 309 8.80 -9.52 3.86
N HIS A 310 9.14 -8.26 3.54
CA HIS A 310 8.69 -7.07 4.26
C HIS A 310 7.16 -6.91 4.20
N ARG A 311 6.54 -7.19 3.06
CA ARG A 311 5.10 -7.03 2.82
C ARG A 311 4.24 -8.10 3.49
N GLN A 312 4.76 -9.31 3.62
CA GLN A 312 3.97 -10.44 4.11
C GLN A 312 3.31 -10.17 5.48
N PRO A 313 4.02 -9.75 6.55
CA PRO A 313 3.39 -9.48 7.84
C PRO A 313 2.42 -8.29 7.79
N ARG A 314 2.63 -7.34 6.89
CA ARG A 314 1.73 -6.20 6.70
C ARG A 314 0.41 -6.64 6.06
N TYR A 315 0.44 -7.51 5.05
CA TYR A 315 -0.78 -8.11 4.48
C TYR A 315 -1.51 -8.99 5.49
N GLU A 316 -0.79 -9.75 6.31
CA GLU A 316 -1.39 -10.55 7.39
C GLU A 316 -2.10 -9.67 8.42
N ALA A 317 -1.53 -8.53 8.78
CA ALA A 317 -2.18 -7.56 9.66
C ALA A 317 -3.40 -6.90 8.99
N MET A 318 -3.33 -6.57 7.69
CA MET A 318 -4.48 -6.07 6.92
C MET A 318 -5.64 -7.07 6.86
N ALA A 319 -5.38 -8.38 6.90
CA ALA A 319 -6.42 -9.41 6.90
C ALA A 319 -7.40 -9.29 8.08
N ASN A 320 -6.99 -8.63 9.18
CA ASN A 320 -7.88 -8.37 10.31
C ASN A 320 -9.01 -7.38 9.97
N TRP A 321 -8.82 -6.56 8.93
CA TRP A 321 -9.80 -5.58 8.46
C TRP A 321 -10.86 -6.15 7.51
N GLY A 322 -10.72 -7.41 7.09
CA GLY A 322 -11.61 -8.03 6.14
C GLY A 322 -11.55 -9.55 6.17
N VAL A 323 -11.70 -10.19 5.04
CA VAL A 323 -11.62 -11.65 4.88
C VAL A 323 -10.43 -12.06 4.03
N THR A 324 -10.05 -13.34 4.11
CA THR A 324 -8.96 -13.92 3.32
C THR A 324 -9.51 -14.99 2.38
N VAL A 325 -9.06 -14.93 1.12
CA VAL A 325 -9.31 -15.98 0.11
C VAL A 325 -7.98 -16.48 -0.45
N ASP A 326 -7.91 -17.75 -0.82
CA ASP A 326 -6.69 -18.31 -1.41
C ASP A 326 -6.57 -17.93 -2.89
N ALA A 327 -5.37 -17.54 -3.32
CA ALA A 327 -5.11 -17.18 -4.72
C ALA A 327 -5.40 -18.33 -5.70
N SER A 328 -5.22 -19.58 -5.27
CA SER A 328 -5.53 -20.75 -6.10
C SER A 328 -7.05 -20.94 -6.29
N GLU A 329 -7.86 -20.52 -5.33
CA GLU A 329 -9.33 -20.54 -5.45
C GLU A 329 -9.80 -19.40 -6.34
N VAL A 330 -9.23 -18.20 -6.19
CA VAL A 330 -9.48 -17.06 -7.10
C VAL A 330 -9.16 -17.42 -8.54
N ALA A 331 -8.04 -18.13 -8.79
CA ALA A 331 -7.66 -18.57 -10.16
C ALA A 331 -8.65 -19.58 -10.76
N ARG A 332 -9.38 -20.33 -9.95
CA ARG A 332 -10.41 -21.30 -10.38
C ARG A 332 -11.77 -20.68 -10.63
N ALA A 333 -12.07 -19.57 -9.96
CA ALA A 333 -13.31 -18.85 -10.15
C ALA A 333 -13.43 -18.30 -11.59
N LYS A 334 -14.56 -18.56 -12.25
CA LYS A 334 -14.81 -18.19 -13.65
C LYS A 334 -16.03 -17.32 -13.83
N SER A 335 -16.79 -17.10 -12.76
CA SER A 335 -18.04 -16.35 -12.79
C SER A 335 -18.22 -15.51 -11.51
N GLU A 336 -19.24 -14.65 -11.54
CA GLU A 336 -19.68 -13.88 -10.38
C GLU A 336 -20.19 -14.80 -9.26
N GLU A 337 -20.87 -15.89 -9.59
CA GLU A 337 -21.39 -16.86 -8.63
C GLU A 337 -20.23 -17.57 -7.91
N ASP A 338 -19.17 -17.97 -8.64
CA ASP A 338 -17.98 -18.57 -8.06
C ASP A 338 -17.33 -17.59 -7.07
N PHE A 339 -17.18 -16.32 -7.46
CA PHE A 339 -16.65 -15.29 -6.59
C PHE A 339 -17.51 -15.06 -5.37
N SER A 340 -18.84 -14.95 -5.55
CA SER A 340 -19.77 -14.73 -4.46
C SER A 340 -19.77 -15.90 -3.46
N ALA A 341 -19.67 -17.13 -3.95
CA ALA A 341 -19.54 -18.33 -3.11
C ALA A 341 -18.22 -18.31 -2.31
N LEU A 342 -17.11 -17.93 -2.95
CA LEU A 342 -15.78 -17.81 -2.31
C LEU A 342 -15.79 -16.79 -1.16
N ILE A 343 -16.40 -15.62 -1.37
CA ILE A 343 -16.55 -14.60 -0.32
C ILE A 343 -17.45 -15.09 0.81
N GLY A 344 -18.57 -15.75 0.49
CA GLY A 344 -19.47 -16.34 1.49
C GLY A 344 -18.77 -17.35 2.39
N GLN A 345 -17.93 -18.22 1.80
CA GLN A 345 -17.13 -19.20 2.54
C GLN A 345 -16.09 -18.51 3.44
N ALA A 346 -15.42 -17.48 2.94
CA ALA A 346 -14.44 -16.72 3.73
C ALA A 346 -15.06 -16.01 4.93
N LEU A 347 -16.26 -15.45 4.77
CA LEU A 347 -17.05 -14.84 5.86
C LEU A 347 -17.48 -15.90 6.90
N ALA A 348 -17.97 -17.07 6.46
CA ALA A 348 -18.33 -18.16 7.35
C ALA A 348 -17.12 -18.67 8.16
N THR A 349 -15.95 -18.78 7.53
CA THR A 349 -14.70 -19.19 8.20
C THR A 349 -14.27 -18.17 9.25
N LYS A 350 -14.37 -16.87 8.95
CA LYS A 350 -14.00 -15.79 9.89
C LYS A 350 -14.97 -15.68 11.07
N ALA A 351 -16.24 -16.02 10.90
CA ALA A 351 -17.26 -15.99 11.95
C ALA A 351 -17.22 -17.23 12.86
N ALA A 352 -16.48 -18.27 12.48
CA ALA A 352 -16.31 -19.47 13.31
C ALA A 352 -15.43 -19.11 14.53
N PRO A 353 -15.85 -19.55 15.77
CA PRO A 353 -15.18 -19.21 17.03
C PRO A 353 -13.79 -19.85 17.16
#